data_39a373924ecfc9b4387317c08570ae2f
#
_entry.id   39a373924ecfc9b4387317c08570ae2f
#
_cell.length_a   1.000
_cell.length_b   1.000
_cell.length_c   1.000
_cell.angle_alpha   90.00
_cell.angle_beta   90.00
_cell.angle_gamma   90.00
#
_symmetry.space_group_name_H-M   'P 1'
#
loop_
_entity.id
_entity.type
_entity.pdbx_description
1 polymer ?
#
loop_
_entity_poly.entity_id
_entity_poly.type
_entity_poly.pdbx_seq_one_letter_code
_entity_poly.pdbx_strand_id
1 'polypeptide(L)'
;LANWRQGELEEELIRMVRLTRPEVIITWMPGFFVGENHGDHQAAGVLATEAFDSAGDPAVFPAQLAGPVKVNETLLDGLQPWQAKKLYYFPDSADDIFKGTGPTYQTNGMAKALKIPYWRAGFETFKYHLTQYRKFIEGLKKMDEKQVAEQEKNWGGEGSFTLGKSLVPGSVTGDVFEGITPGRIAFVPPARVAYEEFAELSVELGGPWGFYEKFRQAHRISKLPKAKEPEIAIKRGAALTIPLDLHNHTDAAKNITIAVKMPDGWTTESGAGNLPLDPQSDYYWQVLIDAPKAETKERQEIECTASADGKTLATIKISVQLRNGGLPQN
;
A
#
# COMPACT_ATOMS: atom_id res chain seq x y z
N LEU A 1 0.81 4.79 -9.05
CA LEU A 1 -0.24 5.83 -9.05
C LEU A 1 -0.19 6.71 -10.31
N ALA A 2 0.99 7.13 -10.79
CA ALA A 2 1.08 7.98 -12.00
C ALA A 2 0.38 7.36 -13.22
N ASN A 3 0.51 6.04 -13.41
CA ASN A 3 -0.17 5.31 -14.49
C ASN A 3 -1.70 5.22 -14.29
N TRP A 4 -2.17 5.44 -13.08
CA TRP A 4 -3.58 5.37 -12.72
C TRP A 4 -4.26 6.74 -12.68
N ARG A 5 -3.54 7.83 -13.02
CA ARG A 5 -4.07 9.20 -12.97
C ARG A 5 -4.85 9.45 -11.68
N GLN A 6 -4.14 9.42 -10.58
CA GLN A 6 -4.71 9.36 -9.21
C GLN A 6 -5.93 10.27 -9.01
N GLY A 7 -5.89 11.53 -9.46
CA GLY A 7 -7.01 12.45 -9.26
C GLY A 7 -8.30 12.03 -9.96
N GLU A 8 -8.21 11.49 -11.18
CA GLU A 8 -9.38 11.01 -11.92
C GLU A 8 -9.97 9.75 -11.28
N LEU A 9 -9.12 8.82 -10.84
CA LEU A 9 -9.58 7.59 -10.19
C LEU A 9 -10.10 7.83 -8.77
N GLU A 10 -9.56 8.79 -8.05
CA GLU A 10 -10.09 9.20 -6.75
C GLU A 10 -11.52 9.73 -6.91
N GLU A 11 -11.74 10.59 -7.93
CA GLU A 11 -13.08 11.11 -8.25
C GLU A 11 -14.07 9.97 -8.53
N GLU A 12 -13.69 9.00 -9.37
CA GLU A 12 -14.54 7.86 -9.72
C GLU A 12 -14.79 6.95 -8.50
N LEU A 13 -13.78 6.72 -7.67
CA LEU A 13 -13.96 5.89 -6.48
C LEU A 13 -14.86 6.57 -5.44
N ILE A 14 -14.72 7.87 -5.25
CA ILE A 14 -15.64 8.66 -4.40
C ILE A 14 -17.06 8.63 -4.96
N ARG A 15 -17.22 8.72 -6.29
CA ARG A 15 -18.51 8.53 -6.97
C ARG A 15 -19.12 7.17 -6.66
N MET A 16 -18.32 6.12 -6.76
CA MET A 16 -18.75 4.75 -6.43
C MET A 16 -19.21 4.62 -4.99
N VAL A 17 -18.48 5.19 -4.05
CA VAL A 17 -18.85 5.18 -2.61
C VAL A 17 -20.17 5.93 -2.39
N ARG A 18 -20.36 7.11 -3.00
CA ARG A 18 -21.60 7.90 -2.91
C ARG A 18 -22.78 7.19 -3.57
N LEU A 19 -22.55 6.47 -4.65
CA LEU A 19 -23.57 5.71 -5.38
C LEU A 19 -24.00 4.45 -4.63
N THR A 20 -23.02 3.63 -4.21
CA THR A 20 -23.28 2.33 -3.60
C THR A 20 -23.57 2.41 -2.10
N ARG A 21 -23.15 3.49 -1.44
CA ARG A 21 -23.40 3.76 -0.01
C ARG A 21 -22.96 2.63 0.91
N PRO A 22 -21.70 2.16 0.82
CA PRO A 22 -21.23 1.05 1.63
C PRO A 22 -21.12 1.44 3.10
N GLU A 23 -21.53 0.55 3.99
CA GLU A 23 -21.29 0.70 5.43
C GLU A 23 -19.84 0.39 5.78
N VAL A 24 -19.24 -0.56 5.07
CA VAL A 24 -17.88 -1.05 5.24
C VAL A 24 -17.16 -1.03 3.90
N ILE A 25 -15.94 -0.54 3.91
CA ILE A 25 -15.01 -0.64 2.78
C ILE A 25 -13.94 -1.67 3.15
N ILE A 26 -13.68 -2.62 2.27
CA ILE A 26 -12.60 -3.60 2.39
C ILE A 26 -11.70 -3.43 1.17
N THR A 27 -10.41 -3.30 1.39
CA THR A 27 -9.45 -3.02 0.33
C THR A 27 -8.11 -3.72 0.57
N TRP A 28 -7.23 -3.68 -0.41
CA TRP A 28 -5.84 -4.10 -0.28
C TRP A 28 -5.05 -3.20 0.66
N MET A 29 -3.92 -3.71 1.16
CA MET A 29 -3.00 -2.86 1.92
C MET A 29 -2.31 -1.83 1.02
N PRO A 30 -2.12 -0.60 1.50
CA PRO A 30 -1.40 0.44 0.76
C PRO A 30 0.13 0.26 0.77
N GLY A 31 0.66 -0.74 1.46
CA GLY A 31 2.08 -1.07 1.53
C GLY A 31 2.49 -2.15 0.53
N PHE A 32 3.76 -2.20 0.16
CA PHE A 32 4.32 -3.10 -0.86
C PHE A 32 5.02 -4.34 -0.29
N PHE A 33 5.09 -4.49 1.02
CA PHE A 33 5.97 -5.44 1.71
C PHE A 33 5.24 -6.70 2.21
N VAL A 34 4.02 -6.92 1.78
CA VAL A 34 3.19 -8.03 2.26
C VAL A 34 2.63 -8.83 1.09
N GLY A 35 3.02 -10.09 0.99
CA GLY A 35 2.49 -11.03 0.01
C GLY A 35 2.70 -10.61 -1.44
N GLU A 36 1.72 -10.86 -2.29
CA GLU A 36 1.70 -10.49 -3.72
C GLU A 36 1.30 -9.02 -3.95
N ASN A 37 1.45 -8.17 -2.96
CA ASN A 37 0.99 -6.79 -3.00
C ASN A 37 1.79 -5.96 -4.03
N HIS A 38 1.42 -6.04 -5.29
CA HIS A 38 2.00 -5.27 -6.37
C HIS A 38 1.40 -3.85 -6.47
N GLY A 39 1.93 -3.03 -7.39
CA GLY A 39 1.58 -1.61 -7.50
C GLY A 39 0.09 -1.29 -7.63
N ASP A 40 -0.68 -2.16 -8.30
CA ASP A 40 -2.13 -1.95 -8.48
C ASP A 40 -2.90 -2.22 -7.17
N HIS A 41 -2.49 -3.23 -6.41
CA HIS A 41 -3.06 -3.48 -5.08
C HIS A 41 -2.78 -2.31 -4.13
N GLN A 42 -1.54 -1.79 -4.14
CA GLN A 42 -1.17 -0.63 -3.34
C GLN A 42 -2.01 0.60 -3.73
N ALA A 43 -2.16 0.86 -5.02
CA ALA A 43 -2.98 1.95 -5.53
C ALA A 43 -4.44 1.82 -5.07
N ALA A 44 -5.01 0.61 -5.12
CA ALA A 44 -6.35 0.35 -4.63
C ALA A 44 -6.47 0.62 -3.12
N GLY A 45 -5.47 0.23 -2.33
CA GLY A 45 -5.41 0.50 -0.89
C GLY A 45 -5.34 2.00 -0.57
N VAL A 46 -4.50 2.73 -1.29
CA VAL A 46 -4.37 4.19 -1.15
C VAL A 46 -5.69 4.88 -1.49
N LEU A 47 -6.21 4.65 -2.69
CA LEU A 47 -7.42 5.30 -3.18
C LEU A 47 -8.66 5.00 -2.31
N ALA A 48 -8.81 3.76 -1.84
CA ALA A 48 -9.92 3.41 -0.96
C ALA A 48 -9.82 4.07 0.41
N THR A 49 -8.60 4.31 0.92
CA THR A 49 -8.38 5.06 2.16
C THR A 49 -8.75 6.53 1.99
N GLU A 50 -8.33 7.14 0.90
CA GLU A 50 -8.67 8.53 0.56
C GLU A 50 -10.18 8.69 0.34
N ALA A 51 -10.81 7.74 -0.36
CA ALA A 51 -12.26 7.75 -0.55
C ALA A 51 -13.04 7.56 0.77
N PHE A 52 -12.55 6.73 1.70
CA PHE A 52 -13.14 6.62 3.03
C PHE A 52 -13.11 7.95 3.77
N ASP A 53 -11.99 8.67 3.68
CA ASP A 53 -11.79 9.96 4.36
C ASP A 53 -12.58 11.10 3.72
N SER A 54 -12.87 11.02 2.42
CA SER A 54 -13.33 12.18 1.62
C SER A 54 -14.76 12.04 1.11
N ALA A 55 -15.31 10.84 0.92
CA ALA A 55 -16.62 10.68 0.26
C ALA A 55 -17.80 11.31 1.04
N GLY A 56 -17.65 11.46 2.36
CA GLY A 56 -18.60 12.13 3.22
C GLY A 56 -18.53 13.67 3.16
N ASP A 57 -17.44 14.21 2.65
CA ASP A 57 -17.23 15.65 2.57
C ASP A 57 -17.94 16.24 1.33
N PRO A 58 -18.92 17.16 1.50
CA PRO A 58 -19.58 17.80 0.38
C PRO A 58 -18.68 18.76 -0.41
N ALA A 59 -17.55 19.19 0.13
CA ALA A 59 -16.60 20.06 -0.56
C ALA A 59 -15.70 19.29 -1.54
N VAL A 60 -15.58 17.96 -1.39
CA VAL A 60 -14.81 17.11 -2.29
C VAL A 60 -15.67 16.71 -3.48
N PHE A 61 -15.20 16.99 -4.69
CA PHE A 61 -15.91 16.75 -5.95
C PHE A 61 -17.39 17.17 -5.90
N PRO A 62 -17.67 18.46 -5.66
CA PRO A 62 -19.04 18.98 -5.47
C PRO A 62 -19.92 18.81 -6.71
N ALA A 63 -19.33 18.67 -7.90
CA ALA A 63 -20.05 18.41 -9.14
C ALA A 63 -20.88 17.11 -9.09
N GLN A 64 -20.41 16.09 -8.36
CA GLN A 64 -21.15 14.83 -8.17
C GLN A 64 -22.45 15.01 -7.36
N LEU A 65 -22.53 16.08 -6.55
CA LEU A 65 -23.66 16.39 -5.69
C LEU A 65 -24.66 17.34 -6.36
N ALA A 66 -24.26 18.00 -7.44
CA ALA A 66 -25.12 18.87 -8.19
C ALA A 66 -26.31 18.09 -8.75
N GLY A 67 -27.49 18.65 -8.61
CA GLY A 67 -28.73 18.03 -9.11
C GLY A 67 -28.68 17.80 -10.62
N PRO A 68 -29.53 16.92 -11.16
CA PRO A 68 -29.51 16.56 -12.55
C PRO A 68 -29.78 17.80 -13.41
N VAL A 69 -28.75 18.36 -14.02
CA VAL A 69 -28.89 19.34 -15.09
C VAL A 69 -29.03 18.52 -16.37
N LYS A 70 -30.15 18.63 -17.06
CA LYS A 70 -30.30 18.12 -18.43
C LYS A 70 -29.38 18.92 -19.36
N VAL A 71 -28.11 18.66 -19.30
CA VAL A 71 -27.15 19.15 -20.29
C VAL A 71 -26.67 17.93 -21.05
N ASN A 72 -27.15 17.79 -22.28
CA ASN A 72 -26.62 16.95 -23.33
C ASN A 72 -25.62 15.88 -22.84
N GLU A 73 -26.11 14.72 -22.40
CA GLU A 73 -25.35 13.48 -22.16
C GLU A 73 -24.36 13.45 -20.98
N THR A 74 -24.15 14.55 -20.27
CA THR A 74 -23.33 14.50 -19.06
C THR A 74 -24.22 14.29 -17.85
N LEU A 75 -24.19 13.10 -17.29
CA LEU A 75 -24.85 12.76 -16.05
C LEU A 75 -24.19 13.52 -14.90
N LEU A 76 -24.78 14.62 -14.49
CA LEU A 76 -24.57 15.13 -13.16
C LEU A 76 -25.35 14.21 -12.22
N ASP A 77 -24.64 13.58 -11.32
CA ASP A 77 -25.16 12.39 -10.62
C ASP A 77 -26.25 12.73 -9.59
N GLY A 78 -26.32 13.97 -9.09
CA GLY A 78 -27.23 14.32 -7.99
C GLY A 78 -27.06 13.44 -6.77
N LEU A 79 -25.84 12.96 -6.53
CA LEU A 79 -25.51 12.06 -5.45
C LEU A 79 -25.57 12.79 -4.10
N GLN A 80 -25.54 12.03 -3.03
CA GLN A 80 -25.43 12.57 -1.67
C GLN A 80 -24.09 12.16 -1.07
N PRO A 81 -23.45 13.03 -0.26
CA PRO A 81 -22.28 12.64 0.50
C PRO A 81 -22.56 11.36 1.30
N TRP A 82 -21.62 10.46 1.33
CA TRP A 82 -21.73 9.22 2.08
C TRP A 82 -20.50 8.93 2.88
N GLN A 83 -20.66 8.77 4.20
CA GLN A 83 -19.58 8.38 5.11
C GLN A 83 -19.70 6.91 5.40
N ALA A 84 -18.75 6.10 4.87
CA ALA A 84 -18.57 4.73 5.30
C ALA A 84 -18.12 4.69 6.76
N LYS A 85 -18.51 3.64 7.49
CA LYS A 85 -18.31 3.57 8.94
C LYS A 85 -17.05 2.84 9.35
N LYS A 86 -16.61 1.89 8.53
CA LYS A 86 -15.40 1.12 8.79
C LYS A 86 -14.60 0.90 7.52
N LEU A 87 -13.27 0.90 7.67
CA LEU A 87 -12.31 0.57 6.63
C LEU A 87 -11.44 -0.59 7.12
N TYR A 88 -11.41 -1.65 6.33
CA TYR A 88 -10.55 -2.81 6.57
C TYR A 88 -9.58 -3.02 5.41
N TYR A 89 -8.43 -3.57 5.76
CA TYR A 89 -7.43 -4.01 4.81
C TYR A 89 -7.28 -5.52 4.90
N PHE A 90 -7.12 -6.18 3.78
CA PHE A 90 -6.72 -7.58 3.77
C PHE A 90 -5.29 -7.69 3.22
N PRO A 91 -4.45 -8.48 3.91
CA PRO A 91 -3.12 -8.82 3.42
C PRO A 91 -3.24 -9.98 2.42
N ASP A 92 -2.30 -10.03 1.49
CA ASP A 92 -2.15 -11.18 0.59
C ASP A 92 -1.19 -12.23 1.17
N SER A 93 -0.98 -12.21 2.47
CA SER A 93 -0.12 -13.15 3.16
C SER A 93 -0.77 -13.69 4.44
N ALA A 94 -0.40 -14.92 4.78
CA ALA A 94 -0.78 -15.58 6.04
C ALA A 94 0.12 -15.18 7.22
N ASP A 95 0.83 -14.06 7.14
CA ASP A 95 1.79 -13.65 8.15
C ASP A 95 1.14 -13.38 9.50
N ASP A 96 1.75 -13.89 10.55
CA ASP A 96 1.32 -13.71 11.95
C ASP A 96 1.27 -12.24 12.42
N ILE A 97 1.90 -11.34 11.67
CA ILE A 97 1.91 -9.90 11.95
C ILE A 97 0.51 -9.26 11.93
N PHE A 98 -0.46 -9.92 11.30
CA PHE A 98 -1.85 -9.45 11.23
C PHE A 98 -2.76 -10.01 12.32
N LYS A 99 -2.28 -10.96 13.13
CA LYS A 99 -3.07 -11.53 14.23
C LYS A 99 -3.46 -10.44 15.23
N GLY A 100 -4.75 -10.40 15.56
CA GLY A 100 -5.30 -9.45 16.52
C GLY A 100 -5.45 -8.01 16.03
N THR A 101 -5.15 -7.73 14.75
CA THR A 101 -5.30 -6.39 14.16
C THR A 101 -6.68 -6.15 13.55
N GLY A 102 -7.51 -7.19 13.48
CA GLY A 102 -8.87 -7.16 12.95
C GLY A 102 -9.58 -8.49 13.13
N PRO A 103 -10.78 -8.65 12.55
CA PRO A 103 -11.55 -9.88 12.62
C PRO A 103 -10.89 -11.01 11.83
N THR A 104 -11.14 -12.22 12.30
CA THR A 104 -10.69 -13.45 11.68
C THR A 104 -11.89 -14.35 11.38
N TYR A 105 -11.94 -14.90 10.18
CA TYR A 105 -13.02 -15.75 9.72
C TYR A 105 -12.50 -17.11 9.28
N GLN A 106 -13.26 -18.17 9.63
CA GLN A 106 -12.98 -19.53 9.20
C GLN A 106 -13.65 -19.78 7.84
N THR A 107 -12.84 -19.89 6.79
CA THR A 107 -13.35 -20.09 5.42
C THR A 107 -13.89 -21.51 5.16
N ASN A 108 -13.61 -22.47 6.06
CA ASN A 108 -14.18 -23.82 6.04
C ASN A 108 -15.65 -23.87 6.48
N GLY A 109 -16.17 -22.77 7.06
CA GLY A 109 -17.60 -22.66 7.41
C GLY A 109 -18.51 -22.74 6.18
N MET A 110 -19.73 -23.25 6.39
CA MET A 110 -20.72 -23.42 5.31
C MET A 110 -21.47 -22.13 5.01
N ALA A 111 -21.44 -21.70 3.77
CA ALA A 111 -22.34 -20.66 3.25
C ALA A 111 -23.76 -21.25 3.14
N LYS A 112 -24.61 -20.92 4.11
CA LYS A 112 -25.96 -21.53 4.25
C LYS A 112 -26.81 -21.41 2.97
N ALA A 113 -26.76 -20.28 2.29
CA ALA A 113 -27.52 -20.04 1.07
C ALA A 113 -26.98 -20.85 -0.12
N LEU A 114 -25.67 -21.02 -0.22
CA LEU A 114 -25.02 -21.70 -1.34
C LEU A 114 -24.82 -23.20 -1.08
N LYS A 115 -24.93 -23.64 0.17
CA LYS A 115 -24.70 -25.02 0.63
C LYS A 115 -23.30 -25.56 0.29
N ILE A 116 -22.32 -24.67 0.20
CA ILE A 116 -20.90 -24.98 -0.03
C ILE A 116 -20.04 -24.24 1.00
N PRO A 117 -18.80 -24.67 1.28
CA PRO A 117 -17.88 -23.93 2.12
C PRO A 117 -17.59 -22.53 1.55
N TYR A 118 -17.31 -21.55 2.42
CA TYR A 118 -16.97 -20.19 1.99
C TYR A 118 -15.78 -20.15 1.05
N TRP A 119 -14.70 -20.91 1.35
CA TRP A 119 -13.54 -20.97 0.47
C TRP A 119 -13.91 -21.46 -0.95
N ARG A 120 -14.87 -22.38 -1.07
CA ARG A 120 -15.33 -22.85 -2.37
C ARG A 120 -16.09 -21.76 -3.13
N ALA A 121 -16.92 -20.99 -2.44
CA ALA A 121 -17.57 -19.84 -3.06
C ALA A 121 -16.55 -18.84 -3.61
N GLY A 122 -15.49 -18.53 -2.83
CA GLY A 122 -14.38 -17.69 -3.27
C GLY A 122 -13.65 -18.29 -4.49
N PHE A 123 -13.31 -19.58 -4.42
CA PHE A 123 -12.65 -20.28 -5.53
C PHE A 123 -13.48 -20.27 -6.83
N GLU A 124 -14.78 -20.46 -6.74
CA GLU A 124 -15.67 -20.38 -7.91
C GLU A 124 -15.65 -19.00 -8.56
N THR A 125 -15.54 -17.91 -7.76
CA THR A 125 -15.43 -16.56 -8.30
C THR A 125 -14.10 -16.30 -8.99
N PHE A 126 -13.03 -16.98 -8.57
CA PHE A 126 -11.70 -16.86 -9.15
C PHE A 126 -11.65 -17.27 -10.63
N LYS A 127 -12.57 -18.15 -11.07
CA LYS A 127 -12.70 -18.54 -12.48
C LYS A 127 -12.95 -17.37 -13.43
N TYR A 128 -13.41 -16.25 -12.91
CA TYR A 128 -13.69 -15.05 -13.69
C TYR A 128 -12.50 -14.09 -13.76
N HIS A 129 -11.38 -14.37 -13.07
CA HIS A 129 -10.15 -13.59 -13.08
C HIS A 129 -9.29 -13.87 -14.32
N LEU A 130 -9.86 -13.67 -15.50
CA LEU A 130 -9.34 -14.15 -16.78
C LEU A 130 -8.02 -13.50 -17.19
N THR A 131 -7.77 -12.26 -16.75
CA THR A 131 -6.59 -11.50 -17.16
C THR A 131 -5.30 -11.98 -16.49
N GLN A 132 -5.38 -12.39 -15.23
CA GLN A 132 -4.21 -12.79 -14.44
C GLN A 132 -4.02 -14.32 -14.38
N TYR A 133 -5.12 -15.07 -14.32
CA TYR A 133 -5.09 -16.50 -13.98
C TYR A 133 -5.55 -17.43 -15.12
N ARG A 134 -5.54 -16.97 -16.37
CA ARG A 134 -6.01 -17.79 -17.51
C ARG A 134 -5.37 -19.18 -17.53
N LYS A 135 -4.04 -19.28 -17.39
CA LYS A 135 -3.32 -20.57 -17.40
C LYS A 135 -3.71 -21.47 -16.23
N PHE A 136 -3.89 -20.90 -15.04
CA PHE A 136 -4.37 -21.62 -13.87
C PHE A 136 -5.79 -22.15 -14.06
N ILE A 137 -6.69 -21.31 -14.56
CA ILE A 137 -8.08 -21.67 -14.86
C ILE A 137 -8.14 -22.76 -15.94
N GLU A 138 -7.31 -22.68 -16.96
CA GLU A 138 -7.20 -23.73 -17.98
C GLU A 138 -6.62 -25.04 -17.41
N GLY A 139 -5.70 -24.93 -16.44
CA GLY A 139 -5.21 -26.05 -15.65
C GLY A 139 -6.31 -26.71 -14.83
N LEU A 140 -7.10 -25.93 -14.11
CA LEU A 140 -8.22 -26.43 -13.30
C LEU A 140 -9.27 -27.17 -14.13
N LYS A 141 -9.57 -26.69 -15.36
CA LYS A 141 -10.50 -27.37 -16.27
C LYS A 141 -10.02 -28.76 -16.71
N LYS A 142 -8.74 -29.05 -16.58
CA LYS A 142 -8.12 -30.33 -16.94
C LYS A 142 -7.96 -31.27 -15.75
N MET A 143 -8.19 -30.78 -14.52
CA MET A 143 -8.07 -31.56 -13.30
C MET A 143 -9.29 -32.45 -13.12
N ASP A 144 -9.08 -33.67 -12.64
CA ASP A 144 -10.13 -34.53 -12.16
C ASP A 144 -10.69 -34.04 -10.80
N GLU A 145 -11.82 -34.58 -10.38
CA GLU A 145 -12.49 -34.18 -9.14
C GLU A 145 -11.60 -34.34 -7.90
N LYS A 146 -10.71 -35.32 -7.87
CA LYS A 146 -9.80 -35.57 -6.76
C LYS A 146 -8.69 -34.52 -6.71
N GLN A 147 -8.15 -34.16 -7.86
CA GLN A 147 -7.12 -33.12 -7.98
C GLN A 147 -7.70 -31.74 -7.64
N VAL A 148 -8.93 -31.45 -8.07
CA VAL A 148 -9.64 -30.24 -7.69
C VAL A 148 -9.85 -30.19 -6.17
N ALA A 149 -10.33 -31.29 -5.56
CA ALA A 149 -10.55 -31.37 -4.11
C ALA A 149 -9.26 -31.21 -3.29
N GLU A 150 -8.12 -31.62 -3.83
CA GLU A 150 -6.82 -31.45 -3.18
C GLU A 150 -6.32 -30.00 -3.26
N GLN A 151 -6.50 -29.33 -4.40
CA GLN A 151 -6.24 -27.89 -4.52
C GLN A 151 -7.17 -27.09 -3.61
N GLU A 152 -8.41 -27.48 -3.54
CA GLU A 152 -9.43 -26.85 -2.71
C GLU A 152 -9.11 -26.88 -1.21
N LYS A 153 -8.45 -27.91 -0.71
CA LYS A 153 -7.96 -27.97 0.69
C LYS A 153 -6.97 -26.86 1.02
N ASN A 154 -6.20 -26.42 0.04
CA ASN A 154 -5.20 -25.36 0.22
C ASN A 154 -5.84 -23.97 0.28
N TRP A 155 -7.08 -23.81 -0.12
CA TRP A 155 -7.85 -22.56 -0.08
C TRP A 155 -8.72 -22.42 1.18
N GLY A 156 -8.92 -23.50 1.90
CA GLY A 156 -9.63 -23.49 3.17
C GLY A 156 -8.70 -23.12 4.32
N GLY A 157 -9.17 -22.30 5.21
CA GLY A 157 -8.36 -21.90 6.38
C GLY A 157 -8.92 -20.68 7.08
N GLU A 158 -8.03 -19.93 7.66
CA GLU A 158 -8.32 -18.70 8.37
C GLU A 158 -8.04 -17.50 7.49
N GLY A 159 -9.02 -16.60 7.34
CA GLY A 159 -8.87 -15.32 6.67
C GLY A 159 -9.00 -14.18 7.67
N SER A 160 -8.01 -13.30 7.73
CA SER A 160 -7.98 -12.16 8.65
C SER A 160 -8.01 -10.84 7.89
N PHE A 161 -8.64 -9.84 8.52
CA PHE A 161 -8.60 -8.45 8.08
C PHE A 161 -7.88 -7.59 9.12
N THR A 162 -7.32 -6.46 8.71
CA THR A 162 -6.81 -5.43 9.62
C THR A 162 -7.78 -4.28 9.66
N LEU A 163 -8.25 -3.91 10.85
CA LEU A 163 -9.07 -2.71 11.04
C LEU A 163 -8.21 -1.46 10.85
N GLY A 164 -8.41 -0.75 9.75
CA GLY A 164 -7.77 0.54 9.51
C GLY A 164 -8.45 1.67 10.27
N LYS A 165 -9.74 1.85 10.04
CA LYS A 165 -10.54 2.93 10.65
C LYS A 165 -11.90 2.44 11.09
N SER A 166 -12.42 2.99 12.17
CA SER A 166 -13.80 2.81 12.63
C SER A 166 -14.35 4.12 13.17
N LEU A 167 -15.50 4.54 12.67
CA LEU A 167 -16.27 5.69 13.14
C LEU A 167 -17.45 5.28 14.05
N VAL A 168 -17.53 3.99 14.34
CA VAL A 168 -18.57 3.40 15.22
C VAL A 168 -17.94 2.57 16.32
N PRO A 169 -18.61 2.39 17.46
CA PRO A 169 -18.13 1.51 18.54
C PRO A 169 -17.97 0.07 18.07
N GLY A 170 -17.05 -0.65 18.69
CA GLY A 170 -16.83 -2.08 18.43
C GLY A 170 -15.44 -2.53 18.84
N SER A 171 -15.25 -3.84 18.90
CA SER A 171 -13.95 -4.45 19.13
C SER A 171 -13.08 -4.37 17.87
N VAL A 172 -11.77 -4.29 18.03
CA VAL A 172 -10.83 -4.37 16.90
C VAL A 172 -10.96 -5.69 16.16
N THR A 173 -11.16 -6.78 16.91
CA THR A 173 -11.26 -8.16 16.39
C THR A 173 -12.70 -8.66 16.24
N GLY A 174 -13.68 -7.80 16.50
CA GLY A 174 -15.10 -8.13 16.31
C GLY A 174 -15.49 -8.23 14.84
N ASP A 175 -16.69 -8.72 14.60
CA ASP A 175 -17.24 -8.82 13.23
C ASP A 175 -17.16 -7.50 12.46
N VAL A 176 -16.94 -7.55 11.15
CA VAL A 176 -16.83 -6.34 10.32
C VAL A 176 -18.06 -5.42 10.44
N PHE A 177 -19.23 -5.98 10.75
CA PHE A 177 -20.48 -5.24 10.94
C PHE A 177 -20.80 -4.90 12.40
N GLU A 178 -19.95 -5.31 13.36
CA GLU A 178 -20.17 -4.96 14.77
C GLU A 178 -20.29 -3.45 14.97
N GLY A 179 -21.30 -3.02 15.71
CA GLY A 179 -21.59 -1.61 16.00
C GLY A 179 -22.16 -0.81 14.83
N ILE A 180 -22.41 -1.43 13.68
CA ILE A 180 -23.00 -0.77 12.53
C ILE A 180 -24.52 -0.78 12.63
N THR A 181 -25.10 0.43 12.68
CA THR A 181 -26.53 0.63 12.39
C THR A 181 -26.62 1.14 10.94
N PRO A 182 -27.41 0.45 10.07
CA PRO A 182 -27.57 0.91 8.69
C PRO A 182 -28.07 2.34 8.61
N GLY A 183 -27.58 3.07 7.64
CA GLY A 183 -28.02 4.43 7.38
C GLY A 183 -26.89 5.46 7.44
N ARG A 184 -27.24 6.70 7.11
CA ARG A 184 -26.31 7.81 6.99
C ARG A 184 -25.82 8.29 8.36
N ILE A 185 -24.52 8.54 8.47
CA ILE A 185 -23.93 9.30 9.56
C ILE A 185 -23.40 10.66 9.04
N ALA A 186 -23.18 11.60 9.94
CA ALA A 186 -22.54 12.85 9.61
C ALA A 186 -21.09 12.60 9.15
N PHE A 187 -20.61 13.46 8.26
CA PHE A 187 -19.19 13.46 7.89
C PHE A 187 -18.34 13.72 9.14
N VAL A 188 -17.34 12.88 9.30
CA VAL A 188 -16.32 13.02 10.34
C VAL A 188 -15.02 13.41 9.63
N PRO A 189 -14.59 14.69 9.73
CA PRO A 189 -13.33 15.10 9.14
C PRO A 189 -12.21 14.21 9.62
N PRO A 190 -11.35 13.70 8.71
CA PRO A 190 -10.19 12.93 9.11
C PRO A 190 -9.37 13.81 10.05
N ALA A 191 -9.03 13.28 11.21
CA ALA A 191 -8.17 13.98 12.13
C ALA A 191 -6.82 14.17 11.42
N ARG A 192 -6.57 15.37 10.93
CA ARG A 192 -5.28 15.72 10.34
C ARG A 192 -4.23 15.53 11.43
N VAL A 193 -3.28 14.66 11.17
CA VAL A 193 -2.02 14.70 11.89
C VAL A 193 -1.41 16.03 11.48
N ALA A 194 -1.16 16.93 12.45
CA ALA A 194 -0.16 17.95 12.21
C ALA A 194 1.04 17.17 11.67
N TYR A 195 1.57 17.54 10.50
CA TYR A 195 2.83 16.99 10.06
C TYR A 195 3.75 17.06 11.28
N GLU A 196 4.29 15.90 11.70
CA GLU A 196 5.35 15.93 12.71
C GLU A 196 6.32 16.96 12.18
N GLU A 197 6.66 17.97 13.02
CA GLU A 197 7.68 18.94 12.66
C GLU A 197 8.90 18.09 12.31
N PHE A 198 9.23 18.04 11.02
CA PHE A 198 10.44 17.37 10.58
C PHE A 198 11.58 17.93 11.39
N ALA A 199 12.50 17.08 11.81
CA ALA A 199 13.74 17.55 12.39
C ALA A 199 14.29 18.65 11.47
N GLU A 200 14.76 19.76 12.04
CA GLU A 200 15.24 20.93 11.30
C GLU A 200 16.17 20.54 10.13
N LEU A 201 16.90 19.45 10.29
CA LEU A 201 17.73 18.84 9.26
C LEU A 201 17.53 17.31 9.31
N SER A 202 17.02 16.71 8.24
CA SER A 202 16.78 15.28 8.19
C SER A 202 17.03 14.67 6.81
N VAL A 203 17.32 13.37 6.82
CA VAL A 203 17.41 12.53 5.62
C VAL A 203 16.65 11.25 5.86
N GLU A 204 15.75 10.93 4.95
CA GLU A 204 14.90 9.77 5.03
C GLU A 204 15.01 8.93 3.75
N LEU A 205 14.64 7.65 3.84
CA LEU A 205 14.46 6.84 2.65
C LEU A 205 13.17 7.30 1.94
N GLY A 206 13.30 7.75 0.71
CA GLY A 206 12.22 8.22 -0.13
C GLY A 206 11.53 7.10 -0.92
N GLY A 207 10.83 7.48 -1.97
CA GLY A 207 10.14 6.58 -2.87
C GLY A 207 9.02 5.79 -2.20
N PRO A 208 8.76 4.52 -2.62
CA PRO A 208 7.64 3.72 -2.10
C PRO A 208 7.71 3.50 -0.59
N TRP A 209 8.90 3.39 -0.02
CA TRP A 209 9.09 3.16 1.42
C TRP A 209 8.74 4.38 2.26
N GLY A 210 9.28 5.55 1.89
CA GLY A 210 8.94 6.83 2.55
C GLY A 210 7.47 7.18 2.38
N PHE A 211 6.93 6.99 1.17
CA PHE A 211 5.51 7.21 0.91
C PHE A 211 4.61 6.41 1.87
N TYR A 212 4.86 5.11 2.04
CA TYR A 212 4.00 4.27 2.86
C TYR A 212 3.95 4.71 4.33
N GLU A 213 5.09 5.01 4.94
CA GLU A 213 5.12 5.44 6.33
C GLU A 213 4.44 6.81 6.52
N LYS A 214 4.70 7.77 5.63
CA LYS A 214 4.03 9.07 5.62
C LYS A 214 2.51 8.92 5.44
N PHE A 215 2.08 8.07 4.51
CA PHE A 215 0.68 7.76 4.27
C PHE A 215 0.02 7.12 5.49
N ARG A 216 0.66 6.10 6.09
CA ARG A 216 0.17 5.42 7.28
C ARG A 216 -0.02 6.37 8.45
N GLN A 217 0.89 7.30 8.64
CA GLN A 217 0.79 8.33 9.69
C GLN A 217 -0.29 9.36 9.36
N ALA A 218 -0.29 9.93 8.17
CA ALA A 218 -1.25 10.95 7.74
C ALA A 218 -2.70 10.48 7.87
N HIS A 219 -2.97 9.23 7.48
CA HIS A 219 -4.29 8.63 7.57
C HIS A 219 -4.59 7.96 8.92
N ARG A 220 -3.68 8.00 9.90
CA ARG A 220 -3.82 7.39 11.23
C ARG A 220 -4.19 5.90 11.22
N ILE A 221 -3.65 5.16 10.28
CA ILE A 221 -3.84 3.71 10.15
C ILE A 221 -2.72 2.93 10.84
N SER A 222 -2.46 3.27 12.11
CA SER A 222 -1.34 2.74 12.91
C SER A 222 -1.39 1.24 13.16
N LYS A 223 -2.55 0.60 12.98
CA LYS A 223 -2.71 -0.86 13.09
C LYS A 223 -2.11 -1.61 11.91
N LEU A 224 -1.93 -0.95 10.76
CA LEU A 224 -1.15 -1.51 9.69
C LEU A 224 0.31 -1.65 10.13
N PRO A 225 1.00 -2.75 9.76
CA PRO A 225 2.39 -2.94 10.15
C PRO A 225 3.27 -1.81 9.59
N LYS A 226 4.34 -1.50 10.31
CA LYS A 226 5.39 -0.61 9.80
C LYS A 226 6.06 -1.25 8.60
N ALA A 227 6.60 -0.42 7.70
CA ALA A 227 7.44 -0.91 6.63
C ALA A 227 8.62 -1.70 7.22
N LYS A 228 8.88 -2.89 6.68
CA LYS A 228 10.10 -3.62 6.98
C LYS A 228 11.28 -2.93 6.30
N GLU A 229 12.50 -3.25 6.76
CA GLU A 229 13.70 -2.83 6.03
C GLU A 229 13.56 -3.22 4.54
N PRO A 230 13.92 -2.31 3.62
CA PRO A 230 13.77 -2.57 2.19
C PRO A 230 14.51 -3.84 1.77
N GLU A 231 13.82 -4.76 1.15
CA GLU A 231 14.40 -5.93 0.50
C GLU A 231 14.11 -5.84 -0.99
N ILE A 232 15.17 -5.78 -1.80
CA ILE A 232 15.07 -5.58 -3.24
C ILE A 232 15.73 -6.74 -3.94
N ALA A 233 15.04 -7.33 -4.93
CA ALA A 233 15.63 -8.32 -5.82
C ALA A 233 16.02 -7.65 -7.14
N ILE A 234 17.30 -7.72 -7.49
CA ILE A 234 17.82 -7.18 -8.76
C ILE A 234 18.68 -8.20 -9.49
N LYS A 235 18.82 -7.98 -10.80
CA LYS A 235 19.72 -8.77 -11.63
C LYS A 235 21.17 -8.37 -11.39
N ARG A 236 22.09 -9.32 -11.46
CA ARG A 236 23.54 -9.03 -11.44
C ARG A 236 23.91 -8.06 -12.57
N GLY A 237 24.73 -7.09 -12.25
CA GLY A 237 25.13 -6.02 -13.15
C GLY A 237 24.03 -4.99 -13.47
N ALA A 238 22.91 -5.02 -12.76
CA ALA A 238 21.88 -3.99 -12.86
C ALA A 238 22.17 -2.83 -11.92
N ALA A 239 21.73 -1.63 -12.29
CA ALA A 239 21.77 -0.46 -11.44
C ALA A 239 20.68 -0.54 -10.36
N LEU A 240 21.00 -0.08 -9.17
CA LEU A 240 20.07 0.14 -8.06
C LEU A 240 20.02 1.62 -7.74
N THR A 241 18.83 2.19 -7.79
CA THR A 241 18.56 3.56 -7.38
C THR A 241 18.02 3.58 -5.96
N ILE A 242 18.69 4.30 -5.07
CA ILE A 242 18.26 4.50 -3.68
C ILE A 242 17.71 5.94 -3.57
N PRO A 243 16.39 6.11 -3.46
CA PRO A 243 15.79 7.42 -3.32
C PRO A 243 15.93 7.93 -1.89
N LEU A 244 16.29 9.18 -1.73
CA LEU A 244 16.42 9.87 -0.46
C LEU A 244 15.61 11.16 -0.47
N ASP A 245 14.85 11.41 0.58
CA ASP A 245 14.21 12.69 0.86
C ASP A 245 15.11 13.45 1.86
N LEU A 246 15.51 14.67 1.49
CA LEU A 246 16.40 15.50 2.30
C LEU A 246 15.65 16.80 2.65
N HIS A 247 15.67 17.16 3.91
CA HIS A 247 14.96 18.34 4.43
C HIS A 247 15.93 19.23 5.17
N ASN A 248 15.97 20.53 4.81
CA ASN A 248 16.65 21.57 5.56
C ASN A 248 15.65 22.68 5.92
N HIS A 249 15.03 22.56 7.07
CA HIS A 249 14.07 23.54 7.60
C HIS A 249 14.76 24.55 8.54
N THR A 250 16.10 24.68 8.47
CA THR A 250 16.84 25.74 9.16
C THR A 250 16.90 27.00 8.29
N ASP A 251 17.21 28.13 8.93
CA ASP A 251 17.42 29.42 8.25
C ASP A 251 18.78 29.55 7.57
N ALA A 252 19.61 28.52 7.63
CA ALA A 252 20.98 28.52 7.09
C ALA A 252 21.17 27.40 6.07
N ALA A 253 21.98 27.65 5.04
CA ALA A 253 22.45 26.62 4.14
C ALA A 253 23.21 25.54 4.91
N LYS A 254 23.00 24.29 4.58
CA LYS A 254 23.63 23.12 5.20
C LYS A 254 24.33 22.25 4.15
N ASN A 255 25.39 21.58 4.56
CA ASN A 255 26.03 20.55 3.75
C ASN A 255 25.78 19.18 4.37
N ILE A 256 25.18 18.30 3.59
CA ILE A 256 24.98 16.90 3.95
C ILE A 256 26.00 16.05 3.20
N THR A 257 26.69 15.19 3.92
CA THR A 257 27.58 14.17 3.34
C THR A 257 26.85 12.84 3.30
N ILE A 258 26.70 12.27 2.10
CA ILE A 258 26.13 10.93 1.89
C ILE A 258 27.27 9.96 1.60
N ALA A 259 27.44 8.99 2.48
CA ALA A 259 28.39 7.89 2.33
C ALA A 259 27.62 6.59 2.08
N VAL A 260 28.15 5.77 1.17
CA VAL A 260 27.57 4.46 0.83
C VAL A 260 28.58 3.38 1.16
N LYS A 261 28.18 2.48 2.04
CA LYS A 261 28.95 1.28 2.38
C LYS A 261 28.32 0.10 1.65
N MET A 262 29.14 -0.55 0.84
CA MET A 262 28.71 -1.64 -0.03
C MET A 262 29.65 -2.85 0.13
N PRO A 263 29.16 -4.08 -0.14
CA PRO A 263 30.01 -5.24 -0.29
C PRO A 263 30.95 -5.14 -1.52
N ASP A 264 31.94 -6.02 -1.58
CA ASP A 264 32.87 -6.06 -2.69
C ASP A 264 32.19 -6.27 -4.05
N GLY A 265 32.70 -5.57 -5.05
CA GLY A 265 32.22 -5.67 -6.43
C GLY A 265 31.08 -4.72 -6.80
N TRP A 266 30.54 -3.98 -5.85
CA TRP A 266 29.61 -2.86 -6.12
C TRP A 266 30.39 -1.60 -6.45
N THR A 267 29.79 -0.73 -7.27
CA THR A 267 30.34 0.58 -7.60
C THR A 267 29.31 1.68 -7.47
N THR A 268 29.75 2.86 -7.03
CA THR A 268 28.88 4.04 -6.97
C THR A 268 29.03 4.81 -8.28
N GLU A 269 27.93 5.06 -8.99
CA GLU A 269 27.93 5.92 -10.17
C GLU A 269 27.71 7.38 -9.80
N SER A 270 26.76 7.67 -8.92
CA SER A 270 26.44 9.05 -8.53
C SER A 270 25.67 9.11 -7.20
N GLY A 271 25.50 10.31 -6.69
CA GLY A 271 24.65 10.61 -5.53
C GLY A 271 25.32 10.45 -4.17
N ALA A 272 26.55 9.92 -4.09
CA ALA A 272 27.37 9.94 -2.89
C ALA A 272 28.26 11.20 -2.86
N GLY A 273 28.61 11.67 -1.66
CA GLY A 273 29.45 12.84 -1.46
C GLY A 273 28.76 13.99 -0.74
N ASN A 274 29.30 15.20 -0.94
CA ASN A 274 28.78 16.40 -0.27
C ASN A 274 27.68 17.06 -1.12
N LEU A 275 26.56 17.37 -0.47
CA LEU A 275 25.39 18.00 -1.02
C LEU A 275 25.07 19.28 -0.29
N PRO A 276 25.14 20.45 -0.95
CA PRO A 276 24.63 21.67 -0.36
C PRO A 276 23.10 21.69 -0.41
N LEU A 277 22.48 22.02 0.69
CA LEU A 277 21.04 22.26 0.80
C LEU A 277 20.80 23.73 1.16
N ASP A 278 19.94 24.36 0.38
CA ASP A 278 19.53 25.74 0.67
C ASP A 278 18.70 25.81 1.96
N PRO A 279 18.59 26.98 2.60
CA PRO A 279 17.70 27.18 3.73
C PRO A 279 16.25 26.90 3.35
N GLN A 280 15.45 26.37 4.28
CA GLN A 280 14.00 26.15 4.11
C GLN A 280 13.66 25.39 2.82
N SER A 281 14.39 24.27 2.56
CA SER A 281 14.29 23.54 1.31
C SER A 281 14.14 22.03 1.51
N ASP A 282 13.43 21.42 0.57
CA ASP A 282 13.27 19.98 0.45
C ASP A 282 13.86 19.52 -0.88
N TYR A 283 14.64 18.44 -0.85
CA TYR A 283 15.25 17.84 -2.03
C TYR A 283 14.91 16.36 -2.14
N TYR A 284 14.52 15.94 -3.32
CA TYR A 284 14.50 14.54 -3.67
C TYR A 284 15.84 14.17 -4.33
N TRP A 285 16.57 13.29 -3.70
CA TRP A 285 17.89 12.86 -4.15
C TRP A 285 17.94 11.38 -4.48
N GLN A 286 18.88 11.00 -5.33
CA GLN A 286 19.07 9.61 -5.72
C GLN A 286 20.55 9.23 -5.62
N VAL A 287 20.81 8.12 -4.94
CA VAL A 287 22.10 7.43 -5.01
C VAL A 287 21.99 6.30 -6.01
N LEU A 288 22.86 6.31 -7.02
CA LEU A 288 22.90 5.30 -8.06
C LEU A 288 24.14 4.42 -7.87
N ILE A 289 23.93 3.13 -7.75
CA ILE A 289 24.98 2.13 -7.55
C ILE A 289 24.77 0.94 -8.48
N ASP A 290 25.86 0.31 -8.93
CA ASP A 290 25.84 -0.86 -9.77
C ASP A 290 26.12 -2.13 -9.00
N ALA A 291 25.27 -3.14 -9.22
CA ALA A 291 25.48 -4.47 -8.69
C ALA A 291 26.63 -5.20 -9.40
N PRO A 292 27.37 -6.06 -8.70
CA PRO A 292 28.44 -6.84 -9.30
C PRO A 292 27.94 -7.77 -10.41
N LYS A 293 28.71 -7.87 -11.49
CA LYS A 293 28.46 -8.82 -12.59
C LYS A 293 28.95 -10.22 -12.22
N ALA A 294 30.02 -10.29 -11.41
CA ALA A 294 30.61 -11.53 -10.95
C ALA A 294 29.71 -12.27 -9.96
N GLU A 295 29.96 -13.55 -9.80
CA GLU A 295 29.27 -14.37 -8.82
C GLU A 295 29.69 -13.98 -7.40
N THR A 296 28.72 -13.59 -6.59
CA THR A 296 28.91 -13.17 -5.19
C THR A 296 27.78 -13.77 -4.36
N LYS A 297 27.76 -13.51 -3.05
CA LYS A 297 26.64 -13.91 -2.18
C LYS A 297 25.32 -13.38 -2.74
N GLU A 298 24.28 -14.22 -2.73
CA GLU A 298 22.96 -13.85 -3.25
C GLU A 298 22.33 -12.70 -2.44
N ARG A 299 22.47 -12.73 -1.12
CA ARG A 299 21.92 -11.68 -0.23
C ARG A 299 23.03 -10.80 0.29
N GLN A 300 22.88 -9.50 0.12
CA GLN A 300 23.84 -8.48 0.48
C GLN A 300 23.15 -7.29 1.14
N GLU A 301 23.88 -6.56 1.99
CA GLU A 301 23.39 -5.35 2.64
C GLU A 301 24.16 -4.14 2.12
N ILE A 302 23.42 -3.09 1.80
CA ILE A 302 23.92 -1.78 1.42
C ILE A 302 23.50 -0.80 2.51
N GLU A 303 24.42 0.03 2.96
CA GLU A 303 24.17 1.02 3.99
C GLU A 303 24.49 2.41 3.45
N CYS A 304 23.48 3.30 3.44
CA CYS A 304 23.64 4.71 3.15
C CYS A 304 23.63 5.50 4.47
N THR A 305 24.69 6.22 4.76
CA THR A 305 24.79 7.08 5.94
C THR A 305 24.80 8.55 5.50
N ALA A 306 23.88 9.32 6.03
CA ALA A 306 23.84 10.77 5.86
C ALA A 306 24.35 11.45 7.12
N SER A 307 25.22 12.43 6.97
CA SER A 307 25.79 13.18 8.09
C SER A 307 25.91 14.67 7.76
N ALA A 308 25.83 15.51 8.78
CA ALA A 308 26.11 16.93 8.69
C ALA A 308 26.86 17.39 9.95
N ASP A 309 27.80 18.32 9.80
CA ASP A 309 28.59 18.88 10.91
C ASP A 309 29.23 17.78 11.80
N GLY A 310 29.66 16.66 11.19
CA GLY A 310 30.26 15.51 11.87
C GLY A 310 29.28 14.63 12.67
N LYS A 311 27.98 14.89 12.58
CA LYS A 311 26.93 14.09 13.23
C LYS A 311 26.15 13.27 12.19
N THR A 312 25.88 12.01 12.51
CA THR A 312 25.00 11.15 11.70
C THR A 312 23.56 11.63 11.85
N LEU A 313 22.91 11.92 10.73
CA LEU A 313 21.51 12.27 10.65
C LEU A 313 20.65 11.00 10.46
N ALA A 314 21.08 10.11 9.56
CA ALA A 314 20.38 8.88 9.26
C ALA A 314 21.35 7.78 8.82
N THR A 315 20.96 6.54 9.07
CA THR A 315 21.56 5.32 8.52
C THR A 315 20.46 4.48 7.92
N ILE A 316 20.48 4.33 6.60
CA ILE A 316 19.49 3.61 5.81
C ILE A 316 20.11 2.30 5.34
N LYS A 317 19.49 1.18 5.71
CA LYS A 317 19.92 -0.16 5.32
C LYS A 317 18.99 -0.75 4.29
N ILE A 318 19.55 -1.37 3.26
CA ILE A 318 18.82 -2.00 2.17
C ILE A 318 19.38 -3.40 1.99
N SER A 319 18.51 -4.40 2.10
CA SER A 319 18.83 -5.78 1.78
C SER A 319 18.62 -6.02 0.28
N VAL A 320 19.64 -6.49 -0.40
CA VAL A 320 19.57 -6.75 -1.85
C VAL A 320 19.79 -8.24 -2.12
N GLN A 321 18.85 -8.83 -2.86
CA GLN A 321 18.97 -10.17 -3.39
C GLN A 321 19.40 -10.13 -4.85
N LEU A 322 20.62 -10.64 -5.14
CA LEU A 322 21.15 -10.73 -6.49
C LEU A 322 20.66 -12.01 -7.18
N ARG A 323 20.10 -11.89 -8.38
CA ARG A 323 19.57 -13.02 -9.17
C ARG A 323 20.33 -13.21 -10.48
N ASN A 324 20.48 -14.48 -10.87
CA ASN A 324 21.07 -14.90 -12.16
C ASN A 324 19.94 -15.07 -13.18
N GLY A 325 19.38 -14.00 -13.75
CA GLY A 325 18.31 -14.11 -14.74
C GLY A 325 17.18 -13.13 -14.52
N GLY A 326 16.26 -13.02 -15.49
CA GLY A 326 15.15 -12.06 -15.42
C GLY A 326 14.29 -12.25 -14.17
N LEU A 327 13.71 -11.14 -13.70
CA LEU A 327 12.66 -11.18 -12.70
C LEU A 327 11.58 -12.17 -13.16
N PRO A 328 10.96 -12.95 -12.26
CA PRO A 328 9.76 -13.66 -12.61
C PRO A 328 8.78 -12.63 -13.18
N GLN A 329 8.31 -12.86 -14.38
CA GLN A 329 7.19 -12.10 -14.92
C GLN A 329 5.97 -12.47 -14.07
N ASN A 330 5.61 -11.58 -13.16
CA ASN A 330 4.35 -11.67 -12.43
C ASN A 330 3.19 -11.35 -13.38
#